data_78261a8f200c7d973c8fa1a3a57397cb
#
_entry.id   78261a8f200c7d973c8fa1a3a57397cb
#
_cell.length_a   1.000
_cell.length_b   1.000
_cell.length_c   1.000
_cell.angle_alpha   90.00
_cell.angle_beta   90.00
_cell.angle_gamma   90.00
#
_symmetry.space_group_name_H-M   'P 1'
#
loop_
_entity.id
_entity.type
_entity.pdbx_description
1 polymer ?
#
loop_
_entity_poly.entity_id
_entity_poly.type
_entity_poly.pdbx_seq_one_letter_code
_entity_poly.pdbx_strand_id
1 'polypeptide(L)'
;ASAIQDSKGGTLIGTKTFGKAVIQNTYPLSNGSVFKLTTGQYVTRNGKEINHIGLTPDVEVENTTDRIDTSKYTPFDYTTKQSYGNSSDNVKAAKERLYLLDFYNGNTDSDVFDDELKTAIKDFQKANDLLSYGVLDIPTQKKIEKVFSKIEVTTDNQFEKAYELMGG
;
A
#
# COMPACT_ATOMS: atom_id res chain seq x y z
N ALA A 1 -24.85 -1.82 0.16
CA ALA A 1 -24.57 -3.24 0.23
C ALA A 1 -25.85 -4.04 0.53
N SER A 2 -26.55 -3.83 1.68
CA SER A 2 -27.73 -4.64 2.05
C SER A 2 -28.84 -4.65 0.99
N ALA A 3 -29.13 -3.52 0.36
CA ALA A 3 -30.14 -3.44 -0.69
C ALA A 3 -29.81 -4.32 -1.93
N ILE A 4 -28.52 -4.41 -2.27
CA ILE A 4 -28.05 -5.27 -3.37
C ILE A 4 -28.21 -6.73 -2.99
N GLN A 5 -27.78 -7.10 -1.77
CA GLN A 5 -27.87 -8.46 -1.25
C GLN A 5 -29.31 -8.92 -1.12
N ASP A 6 -30.18 -8.11 -0.48
CA ASP A 6 -31.61 -8.44 -0.27
C ASP A 6 -32.41 -8.54 -1.59
N SER A 7 -32.03 -7.76 -2.61
CA SER A 7 -32.67 -7.80 -3.93
C SER A 7 -32.08 -8.87 -4.86
N LYS A 8 -30.97 -9.50 -4.46
CA LYS A 8 -30.17 -10.39 -5.32
C LYS A 8 -29.71 -9.69 -6.61
N GLY A 9 -29.51 -8.37 -6.53
CA GLY A 9 -29.09 -7.55 -7.67
C GLY A 9 -27.59 -7.63 -7.99
N GLY A 10 -26.82 -8.37 -7.21
CA GLY A 10 -25.39 -8.58 -7.38
C GLY A 10 -24.81 -9.41 -6.25
N THR A 11 -23.54 -9.80 -6.38
CA THR A 11 -22.78 -10.56 -5.39
C THR A 11 -21.88 -9.61 -4.60
N LEU A 12 -21.95 -9.65 -3.29
CA LEU A 12 -21.05 -8.91 -2.40
C LEU A 12 -19.81 -9.75 -2.11
N ILE A 13 -18.64 -9.21 -2.42
CA ILE A 13 -17.34 -9.84 -2.18
C ILE A 13 -16.55 -8.98 -1.22
N GLY A 14 -15.86 -9.56 -0.26
CA GLY A 14 -15.00 -8.85 0.66
C GLY A 14 -15.07 -9.36 2.08
N THR A 15 -14.94 -8.47 3.05
CA THR A 15 -15.02 -8.79 4.46
C THR A 15 -16.29 -8.26 5.09
N LYS A 16 -16.63 -8.78 6.27
CA LYS A 16 -17.78 -8.32 7.05
C LYS A 16 -17.68 -6.81 7.30
N THR A 17 -18.75 -6.06 7.02
CA THR A 17 -18.76 -4.61 7.20
C THR A 17 -18.77 -4.21 8.67
N PHE A 18 -18.29 -3.01 8.97
CA PHE A 18 -18.20 -2.48 10.34
C PHE A 18 -19.55 -2.41 11.07
N GLY A 19 -20.66 -2.22 10.33
CA GLY A 19 -21.98 -2.17 10.94
C GLY A 19 -22.35 -0.83 11.57
N LYS A 20 -21.91 0.29 11.01
CA LYS A 20 -22.42 1.59 11.43
C LYS A 20 -23.72 1.89 10.69
N ALA A 21 -24.85 1.68 11.34
CA ALA A 21 -26.18 1.84 10.75
C ALA A 21 -27.08 2.83 11.53
N VAL A 22 -26.47 3.89 12.07
CA VAL A 22 -27.21 4.93 12.81
C VAL A 22 -27.42 6.18 11.97
N ILE A 23 -28.57 6.85 12.20
CA ILE A 23 -28.89 8.15 11.64
C ILE A 23 -28.50 9.19 12.71
N GLN A 24 -27.65 10.13 12.34
CA GLN A 24 -27.18 11.19 13.23
C GLN A 24 -27.53 12.55 12.66
N ASN A 25 -28.23 13.36 13.41
CA ASN A 25 -28.57 14.72 13.09
C ASN A 25 -27.77 15.71 13.93
N THR A 26 -27.42 16.84 13.33
CA THR A 26 -26.72 17.94 14.02
C THR A 26 -27.70 19.05 14.29
N TYR A 27 -27.73 19.51 15.53
CA TYR A 27 -28.63 20.55 16.03
C TYR A 27 -27.81 21.76 16.49
N PRO A 28 -28.04 22.97 15.92
CA PRO A 28 -27.41 24.19 16.41
C PRO A 28 -28.03 24.65 17.71
N LEU A 29 -27.20 25.22 18.61
CA LEU A 29 -27.61 25.84 19.84
C LEU A 29 -27.55 27.37 19.70
N SER A 30 -28.31 28.11 20.57
CA SER A 30 -28.40 29.57 20.54
C SER A 30 -27.06 30.27 20.78
N ASN A 31 -26.11 29.60 21.40
CA ASN A 31 -24.75 30.12 21.70
C ASN A 31 -23.76 29.88 20.53
N GLY A 32 -24.22 29.39 19.38
CA GLY A 32 -23.37 29.07 18.22
C GLY A 32 -22.70 27.69 18.27
N SER A 33 -22.85 26.94 19.36
CA SER A 33 -22.38 25.54 19.43
C SER A 33 -23.34 24.61 18.69
N VAL A 34 -22.88 23.40 18.41
CA VAL A 34 -23.70 22.35 17.82
C VAL A 34 -23.56 21.05 18.60
N PHE A 35 -24.61 20.26 18.65
CA PHE A 35 -24.52 18.90 19.15
C PHE A 35 -25.05 17.91 18.12
N LYS A 36 -24.49 16.70 18.14
CA LYS A 36 -24.83 15.61 17.24
C LYS A 36 -25.57 14.53 18.03
N LEU A 37 -26.76 14.18 17.56
CA LEU A 37 -27.63 13.21 18.22
C LEU A 37 -27.98 12.07 17.29
N THR A 38 -27.90 10.84 17.79
CA THR A 38 -28.46 9.67 17.10
C THR A 38 -29.98 9.66 17.26
N THR A 39 -30.69 9.72 16.14
CA THR A 39 -32.14 9.84 16.08
C THR A 39 -32.85 8.61 15.53
N GLY A 40 -32.08 7.65 14.98
CA GLY A 40 -32.61 6.44 14.41
C GLY A 40 -31.53 5.47 13.95
N GLN A 41 -31.95 4.34 13.44
CA GLN A 41 -31.05 3.36 12.82
C GLN A 41 -31.64 2.83 11.51
N TYR A 42 -30.73 2.39 10.63
CA TYR A 42 -31.10 1.68 9.42
C TYR A 42 -31.24 0.18 9.72
N VAL A 43 -32.23 -0.41 9.09
CA VAL A 43 -32.40 -1.86 9.01
C VAL A 43 -32.36 -2.28 7.54
N THR A 44 -32.09 -3.55 7.26
CA THR A 44 -32.19 -4.09 5.91
C THR A 44 -33.64 -4.09 5.43
N ARG A 45 -33.86 -4.30 4.13
CA ARG A 45 -35.22 -4.45 3.56
C ARG A 45 -36.05 -5.53 4.30
N ASN A 46 -35.38 -6.59 4.77
CA ASN A 46 -36.02 -7.70 5.49
C ASN A 46 -36.14 -7.45 7.01
N GLY A 47 -35.91 -6.20 7.47
CA GLY A 47 -36.01 -5.82 8.88
C GLY A 47 -34.85 -6.27 9.77
N LYS A 48 -33.77 -6.79 9.20
CA LYS A 48 -32.60 -7.22 9.97
C LYS A 48 -31.81 -6.02 10.47
N GLU A 49 -31.49 -6.00 11.74
CA GLU A 49 -30.58 -5.03 12.33
C GLU A 49 -29.14 -5.28 11.88
N ILE A 50 -28.44 -4.20 11.54
CA ILE A 50 -27.04 -4.25 11.09
C ILE A 50 -26.13 -3.34 11.91
N ASN A 51 -26.71 -2.56 12.83
CA ASN A 51 -25.92 -1.70 13.70
C ASN A 51 -25.13 -2.55 14.71
N HIS A 52 -23.79 -2.30 14.78
CA HIS A 52 -22.81 -3.08 15.53
C HIS A 52 -22.69 -4.56 15.11
N ILE A 53 -23.45 -5.00 14.13
CA ILE A 53 -23.43 -6.39 13.63
C ILE A 53 -22.66 -6.46 12.31
N GLY A 54 -22.91 -5.49 11.41
CA GLY A 54 -22.38 -5.49 10.05
C GLY A 54 -23.14 -6.42 9.10
N LEU A 55 -22.72 -6.40 7.84
CA LEU A 55 -23.17 -7.29 6.79
C LEU A 55 -22.07 -8.28 6.48
N THR A 56 -22.39 -9.55 6.44
CA THR A 56 -21.51 -10.59 5.92
C THR A 56 -21.65 -10.60 4.39
N PRO A 57 -20.57 -10.55 3.62
CA PRO A 57 -20.61 -10.63 2.17
C PRO A 57 -21.09 -12.02 1.71
N ASP A 58 -21.48 -12.14 0.45
CA ASP A 58 -21.87 -13.41 -0.15
C ASP A 58 -20.66 -14.32 -0.39
N VAL A 59 -19.50 -13.69 -0.68
CA VAL A 59 -18.20 -14.34 -0.81
C VAL A 59 -17.22 -13.62 0.10
N GLU A 60 -16.75 -14.29 1.16
CA GLU A 60 -15.81 -13.73 2.12
C GLU A 60 -14.39 -13.91 1.63
N VAL A 61 -13.71 -12.79 1.38
CA VAL A 61 -12.31 -12.72 0.91
C VAL A 61 -11.61 -11.54 1.57
N GLU A 62 -10.44 -11.80 2.14
CA GLU A 62 -9.57 -10.77 2.68
C GLU A 62 -8.41 -10.48 1.72
N ASN A 63 -8.03 -9.20 1.62
CA ASN A 63 -6.77 -8.83 1.00
C ASN A 63 -5.62 -9.26 1.91
N THR A 64 -4.55 -9.78 1.31
CA THR A 64 -3.33 -10.13 2.05
C THR A 64 -2.30 -9.02 1.94
N THR A 65 -1.58 -8.78 3.04
CA THR A 65 -0.46 -7.86 3.06
C THR A 65 0.78 -8.62 3.49
N ASP A 66 1.71 -8.76 2.56
CA ASP A 66 2.95 -9.48 2.75
C ASP A 66 4.14 -8.54 2.56
N ARG A 67 5.29 -8.91 3.10
CA ARG A 67 6.53 -8.20 2.79
C ARG A 67 6.92 -8.46 1.35
N ILE A 68 7.54 -7.47 0.75
CA ILE A 68 8.07 -7.59 -0.61
C ILE A 68 9.00 -8.81 -0.72
N ASP A 69 8.81 -9.60 -1.78
CA ASP A 69 9.69 -10.72 -2.07
C ASP A 69 11.00 -10.21 -2.72
N THR A 70 12.03 -10.06 -1.89
CA THR A 70 13.33 -9.54 -2.32
C THR A 70 14.06 -10.45 -3.31
N SER A 71 13.69 -11.73 -3.41
CA SER A 71 14.30 -12.68 -4.35
C SER A 71 14.02 -12.38 -5.82
N LYS A 72 13.01 -11.56 -6.10
CA LYS A 72 12.61 -11.13 -7.45
C LYS A 72 13.48 -10.00 -8.01
N TYR A 73 14.38 -9.45 -7.21
CA TYR A 73 15.21 -8.29 -7.55
C TYR A 73 16.69 -8.66 -7.60
N THR A 74 17.46 -7.92 -8.39
CA THR A 74 18.91 -8.11 -8.48
C THR A 74 19.56 -8.04 -7.09
N PRO A 75 20.33 -9.03 -6.64
CA PRO A 75 20.93 -9.01 -5.31
C PRO A 75 22.14 -8.05 -5.25
N PHE A 76 22.37 -7.43 -4.08
CA PHE A 76 23.63 -6.77 -3.80
C PHE A 76 24.71 -7.79 -3.46
N ASP A 77 25.95 -7.57 -3.93
CA ASP A 77 27.11 -8.40 -3.57
C ASP A 77 27.84 -7.95 -2.30
N TYR A 78 27.61 -6.69 -1.88
CA TYR A 78 28.22 -6.06 -0.70
C TYR A 78 29.77 -6.07 -0.68
N THR A 79 30.40 -6.20 -1.82
CA THR A 79 31.88 -6.30 -1.92
C THR A 79 32.51 -5.01 -2.41
N THR A 80 31.82 -4.30 -3.32
CA THR A 80 32.35 -3.14 -4.00
C THR A 80 31.46 -1.90 -3.84
N LYS A 81 32.11 -0.74 -3.72
CA LYS A 81 31.42 0.55 -3.83
C LYS A 81 31.23 0.91 -5.30
N GLN A 82 30.11 1.59 -5.61
CA GLN A 82 29.83 2.09 -6.96
C GLN A 82 29.67 3.60 -6.93
N SER A 83 30.12 4.27 -8.00
CA SER A 83 30.05 5.71 -8.20
C SER A 83 29.68 6.05 -9.63
N TYR A 84 29.43 7.32 -9.90
CA TYR A 84 29.10 7.84 -11.23
C TYR A 84 30.00 7.24 -12.32
N GLY A 85 29.38 6.76 -13.40
CA GLY A 85 30.04 6.13 -14.54
C GLY A 85 30.37 4.64 -14.37
N ASN A 86 30.22 4.05 -13.17
CA ASN A 86 30.35 2.60 -13.01
C ASN A 86 29.16 1.87 -13.65
N SER A 87 29.38 0.61 -14.06
CA SER A 87 28.36 -0.31 -14.54
C SER A 87 28.50 -1.64 -13.79
N SER A 88 27.43 -2.11 -13.15
CA SER A 88 27.41 -3.36 -12.37
C SER A 88 26.02 -3.75 -11.94
N ASP A 89 25.85 -5.02 -11.53
CA ASP A 89 24.61 -5.51 -10.91
C ASP A 89 24.25 -4.76 -9.62
N ASN A 90 25.23 -4.28 -8.86
CA ASN A 90 24.97 -3.45 -7.69
C ASN A 90 24.28 -2.12 -8.03
N VAL A 91 24.61 -1.53 -9.20
CA VAL A 91 23.97 -0.32 -9.69
C VAL A 91 22.51 -0.62 -10.08
N LYS A 92 22.28 -1.70 -10.81
CA LYS A 92 20.92 -2.16 -11.16
C LYS A 92 20.11 -2.46 -9.89
N ALA A 93 20.67 -3.21 -8.95
CA ALA A 93 20.05 -3.51 -7.66
C ALA A 93 19.63 -2.24 -6.88
N ALA A 94 20.47 -1.20 -6.91
CA ALA A 94 20.16 0.08 -6.27
C ALA A 94 19.02 0.81 -6.99
N LYS A 95 19.03 0.85 -8.32
CA LYS A 95 17.98 1.49 -9.12
C LYS A 95 16.61 0.85 -8.88
N GLU A 96 16.52 -0.49 -8.95
CA GLU A 96 15.30 -1.25 -8.70
C GLU A 96 14.69 -0.90 -7.33
N ARG A 97 15.52 -0.88 -6.28
CA ARG A 97 15.06 -0.62 -4.91
C ARG A 97 14.72 0.83 -4.66
N LEU A 98 15.57 1.75 -5.12
CA LEU A 98 15.33 3.18 -4.95
C LEU A 98 14.11 3.67 -5.75
N TYR A 99 13.78 3.02 -6.86
CA TYR A 99 12.55 3.27 -7.61
C TYR A 99 11.32 2.93 -6.76
N LEU A 100 11.29 1.76 -6.13
CA LEU A 100 10.17 1.34 -5.26
C LEU A 100 10.13 2.09 -3.92
N LEU A 101 11.23 2.75 -3.55
CA LEU A 101 11.31 3.60 -2.37
C LEU A 101 11.05 5.09 -2.70
N ASP A 102 10.63 5.41 -3.93
CA ASP A 102 10.32 6.76 -4.43
C ASP A 102 11.51 7.75 -4.41
N PHE A 103 12.75 7.25 -4.45
CA PHE A 103 13.94 8.09 -4.56
C PHE A 103 14.48 8.19 -5.99
N TYR A 104 14.17 7.25 -6.88
CA TYR A 104 14.65 7.16 -8.25
C TYR A 104 13.50 7.00 -9.24
N ASN A 105 13.50 7.76 -10.34
CA ASN A 105 12.45 7.71 -11.36
C ASN A 105 12.95 7.35 -12.77
N GLY A 106 14.24 7.02 -12.90
CA GLY A 106 14.86 6.70 -14.18
C GLY A 106 14.71 5.24 -14.61
N ASN A 107 15.55 4.81 -15.54
CA ASN A 107 15.53 3.46 -16.10
C ASN A 107 16.11 2.43 -15.11
N THR A 108 15.27 1.56 -14.57
CA THR A 108 15.68 0.51 -13.63
C THR A 108 16.36 -0.70 -14.29
N ASP A 109 16.23 -0.87 -15.62
CA ASP A 109 16.90 -1.96 -16.35
C ASP A 109 18.36 -1.66 -16.68
N SER A 110 18.77 -0.39 -16.55
CA SER A 110 20.15 0.03 -16.81
C SER A 110 21.05 -0.26 -15.60
N ASP A 111 22.19 -0.85 -15.84
CA ASP A 111 23.24 -1.11 -14.86
C ASP A 111 24.29 0.03 -14.76
N VAL A 112 24.09 1.14 -15.52
CA VAL A 112 25.00 2.30 -15.52
C VAL A 112 24.64 3.30 -14.44
N PHE A 113 25.62 3.69 -13.63
CA PHE A 113 25.46 4.71 -12.60
C PHE A 113 25.44 6.11 -13.23
N ASP A 114 24.27 6.69 -13.37
CA ASP A 114 23.98 8.00 -13.95
C ASP A 114 23.84 9.11 -12.89
N ASP A 115 23.65 10.35 -13.33
CA ASP A 115 23.46 11.50 -12.43
C ASP A 115 22.13 11.44 -11.65
N GLU A 116 21.11 10.84 -12.25
CA GLU A 116 19.83 10.61 -11.58
C GLU A 116 19.99 9.66 -10.37
N LEU A 117 20.69 8.54 -10.56
CA LEU A 117 20.99 7.61 -9.47
C LEU A 117 21.86 8.26 -8.39
N LYS A 118 22.85 9.07 -8.78
CA LYS A 118 23.69 9.81 -7.82
C LYS A 118 22.86 10.74 -6.94
N THR A 119 21.88 11.42 -7.53
CA THR A 119 20.95 12.29 -6.80
C THR A 119 20.06 11.48 -5.88
N ALA A 120 19.46 10.41 -6.39
CA ALA A 120 18.63 9.48 -5.62
C ALA A 120 19.37 8.90 -4.40
N ILE A 121 20.63 8.49 -4.58
CA ILE A 121 21.46 7.99 -3.48
C ILE A 121 21.72 9.09 -2.44
N LYS A 122 22.01 10.33 -2.84
CA LYS A 122 22.18 11.45 -1.91
C LYS A 122 20.95 11.69 -1.07
N ASP A 123 19.78 11.71 -1.72
CA ASP A 123 18.50 11.96 -1.06
C ASP A 123 18.15 10.80 -0.11
N PHE A 124 18.36 9.55 -0.55
CA PHE A 124 18.21 8.38 0.30
C PHE A 124 19.15 8.41 1.51
N GLN A 125 20.43 8.71 1.29
CA GLN A 125 21.43 8.83 2.37
C GLN A 125 21.01 9.87 3.39
N LYS A 126 20.58 11.06 2.94
CA LYS A 126 20.08 12.13 3.80
C LYS A 126 18.85 11.73 4.60
N ALA A 127 17.87 11.09 3.96
CA ALA A 127 16.64 10.64 4.60
C ALA A 127 16.86 9.51 5.62
N ASN A 128 18.02 8.85 5.57
CA ASN A 128 18.35 7.69 6.40
C ASN A 128 19.55 7.91 7.34
N ASP A 129 19.87 9.18 7.64
CA ASP A 129 20.97 9.58 8.55
C ASP A 129 22.35 9.04 8.16
N LEU A 130 22.59 8.91 6.84
CA LEU A 130 23.90 8.59 6.27
C LEU A 130 24.57 9.85 5.72
N LEU A 131 25.90 9.79 5.54
CA LEU A 131 26.62 10.86 4.84
C LEU A 131 26.16 10.96 3.38
N SER A 132 25.57 12.11 3.00
CA SER A 132 24.97 12.35 1.68
C SER A 132 26.01 12.77 0.64
N TYR A 133 26.86 11.85 0.19
CA TYR A 133 27.92 12.10 -0.80
C TYR A 133 27.68 11.42 -2.16
N GLY A 134 26.58 10.66 -2.30
CA GLY A 134 26.15 10.12 -3.59
C GLY A 134 27.02 9.00 -4.13
N VAL A 135 27.61 8.20 -3.26
CA VAL A 135 28.31 6.95 -3.59
C VAL A 135 27.52 5.80 -2.99
N LEU A 136 27.36 4.75 -3.78
CA LEU A 136 26.72 3.50 -3.35
C LEU A 136 27.79 2.61 -2.69
N ASP A 137 28.17 2.97 -1.47
CA ASP A 137 29.08 2.18 -0.65
C ASP A 137 28.35 1.04 0.07
N ILE A 138 29.10 0.14 0.72
CA ILE A 138 28.54 -1.02 1.40
C ILE A 138 27.55 -0.65 2.52
N PRO A 139 27.79 0.38 3.36
CA PRO A 139 26.78 0.83 4.32
C PRO A 139 25.48 1.31 3.66
N THR A 140 25.57 2.03 2.53
CA THR A 140 24.41 2.48 1.76
C THR A 140 23.66 1.32 1.15
N GLN A 141 24.35 0.35 0.52
CA GLN A 141 23.71 -0.87 -0.01
C GLN A 141 22.94 -1.63 1.08
N LYS A 142 23.56 -1.85 2.24
CA LYS A 142 22.93 -2.52 3.38
C LYS A 142 21.72 -1.75 3.92
N LYS A 143 21.79 -0.41 3.92
CA LYS A 143 20.68 0.41 4.39
C LYS A 143 19.52 0.39 3.40
N ILE A 144 19.81 0.45 2.08
CA ILE A 144 18.79 0.30 1.02
C ILE A 144 18.07 -1.03 1.19
N GLU A 145 18.81 -2.13 1.27
CA GLU A 145 18.21 -3.48 1.45
C GLU A 145 17.35 -3.57 2.71
N LYS A 146 17.84 -3.03 3.84
CA LYS A 146 17.10 -3.03 5.10
C LYS A 146 15.79 -2.23 5.06
N VAL A 147 15.75 -1.12 4.32
CA VAL A 147 14.53 -0.31 4.16
C VAL A 147 13.60 -0.99 3.18
N PHE A 148 14.13 -1.46 2.05
CA PHE A 148 13.40 -2.15 1.00
C PHE A 148 12.68 -3.40 1.50
N SER A 149 13.36 -4.26 2.26
CA SER A 149 12.78 -5.50 2.81
C SER A 149 11.61 -5.29 3.79
N LYS A 150 11.34 -4.04 4.16
CA LYS A 150 10.19 -3.68 5.01
C LYS A 150 8.98 -3.19 4.25
N ILE A 151 9.08 -3.02 2.93
CA ILE A 151 7.95 -2.66 2.10
C ILE A 151 6.89 -3.74 2.23
N GLU A 152 5.66 -3.32 2.50
CA GLU A 152 4.48 -4.17 2.51
C GLU A 152 3.74 -4.01 1.19
N VAL A 153 3.42 -5.15 0.57
CA VAL A 153 2.66 -5.22 -0.68
C VAL A 153 1.31 -5.84 -0.38
N THR A 154 0.25 -5.09 -0.65
CA THR A 154 -1.11 -5.61 -0.50
C THR A 154 -1.58 -6.21 -1.82
N THR A 155 -1.96 -7.48 -1.77
CA THR A 155 -2.60 -8.17 -2.88
C THR A 155 -4.11 -8.01 -2.77
N ASP A 156 -4.75 -7.49 -3.82
CA ASP A 156 -6.20 -7.31 -3.86
C ASP A 156 -6.90 -8.61 -4.27
N ASN A 157 -6.95 -9.54 -3.32
CA ASN A 157 -7.61 -10.83 -3.50
C ASN A 157 -9.12 -10.66 -3.75
N GLN A 158 -9.72 -9.55 -3.31
CA GLN A 158 -11.13 -9.26 -3.52
C GLN A 158 -11.40 -8.96 -5.00
N PHE A 159 -10.52 -8.17 -5.62
CA PHE A 159 -10.60 -7.89 -7.06
C PHE A 159 -10.38 -9.15 -7.89
N GLU A 160 -9.35 -9.94 -7.58
CA GLU A 160 -9.06 -11.20 -8.27
C GLU A 160 -10.25 -12.17 -8.20
N LYS A 161 -10.86 -12.27 -7.01
CA LYS A 161 -12.06 -13.12 -6.84
C LYS A 161 -13.27 -12.60 -7.60
N ALA A 162 -13.44 -11.28 -7.66
CA ALA A 162 -14.51 -10.66 -8.46
C ALA A 162 -14.31 -10.95 -9.95
N TYR A 163 -13.07 -10.82 -10.45
CA TYR A 163 -12.72 -11.09 -11.84
C TYR A 163 -12.97 -12.55 -12.22
N GLU A 164 -12.54 -13.50 -11.37
CA GLU A 164 -12.80 -14.94 -11.53
C GLU A 164 -14.31 -15.24 -11.66
N LEU A 165 -15.13 -14.65 -10.78
CA LEU A 165 -16.58 -14.89 -10.79
C LEU A 165 -17.30 -14.27 -11.99
N MET A 166 -16.70 -13.30 -12.67
CA MET A 166 -17.20 -12.73 -13.92
C MET A 166 -16.78 -13.53 -15.17
N GLY A 167 -16.01 -14.60 -15.02
CA GLY A 167 -15.56 -15.46 -16.12
C GLY A 167 -14.26 -14.98 -16.78
N GLY A 168 -13.43 -14.24 -16.05
CA GLY A 168 -12.08 -13.82 -16.44
C GLY A 168 -11.05 -14.94 -16.26
#